data_ba012ee741f8febe2c4c109533e49a90
#
_entry.id   ba012ee741f8febe2c4c109533e49a90
#
_cell.length_a   1.000
_cell.length_b   1.000
_cell.length_c   1.000
_cell.angle_alpha   90.00
_cell.angle_beta   90.00
_cell.angle_gamma   90.00
#
_symmetry.space_group_name_H-M   'P 1'
#
loop_
_entity.id
_entity.type
_entity.pdbx_description
1 polymer ?
#
loop_
_entity_poly.entity_id
_entity_poly.type
_entity_poly.pdbx_seq_one_letter_code
_entity_poly.pdbx_strand_id
1 'polypeptide(L)'
;MAPGLFSVRLSEEVSTALADHRPVVALESTIFSRLGLPSPHNEEALDRCLNAVRSGGAVPAITAVIDGVARVGLGPDEHDRILGADAKTSSRDLGVAVGAAWPVGVTTVAASLRLASLAGITVFATGGIGGVHRGAANSGDVSADLGALATEPVVCVSAGAKAFLDLGGTLERLDTLGV
;
A
#
# COMPACT_ATOMS: atom_id res chain seq x y z
N MET A 1 20.43 9.14 8.63
CA MET A 1 19.32 8.18 8.43
C MET A 1 19.81 6.82 8.92
N ALA A 2 19.14 6.19 9.89
CA ALA A 2 19.49 4.84 10.30
C ALA A 2 19.33 3.89 9.08
N PRO A 3 20.25 2.92 8.87
CA PRO A 3 20.07 1.94 7.82
C PRO A 3 18.75 1.21 8.06
N GLY A 4 17.86 1.24 7.07
CA GLY A 4 16.57 0.57 7.15
C GLY A 4 16.76 -0.92 7.37
N LEU A 5 15.84 -1.57 8.10
CA LEU A 5 15.83 -3.01 8.37
C LEU A 5 15.91 -3.88 7.09
N PHE A 6 15.59 -3.31 5.94
CA PHE A 6 15.68 -3.95 4.62
C PHE A 6 15.76 -2.87 3.51
N SER A 7 16.28 -3.27 2.34
CA SER A 7 16.32 -2.43 1.15
C SER A 7 15.04 -2.59 0.33
N VAL A 8 14.59 -1.49 -0.30
CA VAL A 8 13.48 -1.50 -1.25
C VAL A 8 14.05 -1.60 -2.67
N ARG A 9 13.52 -2.51 -3.48
CA ARG A 9 13.85 -2.62 -4.90
C ARG A 9 12.79 -1.94 -5.75
N LEU A 10 13.19 -0.93 -6.50
CA LEU A 10 12.35 -0.26 -7.47
C LEU A 10 12.34 -1.01 -8.80
N SER A 11 11.22 -0.95 -9.55
CA SER A 11 11.25 -1.31 -10.96
C SER A 11 12.08 -0.30 -11.76
N GLU A 12 12.54 -0.68 -12.94
CA GLU A 12 13.28 0.21 -13.82
C GLU A 12 12.46 1.46 -14.20
N GLU A 13 11.16 1.27 -14.50
CA GLU A 13 10.24 2.36 -14.83
C GLU A 13 10.12 3.38 -13.67
N VAL A 14 9.94 2.90 -12.44
CA VAL A 14 9.83 3.75 -11.25
C VAL A 14 11.15 4.44 -10.96
N SER A 15 12.26 3.70 -11.01
CA SER A 15 13.60 4.26 -10.79
C SER A 15 13.93 5.38 -11.77
N THR A 16 13.68 5.16 -13.07
CA THR A 16 13.88 6.15 -14.11
C THR A 16 12.96 7.37 -13.92
N ALA A 17 11.67 7.13 -13.59
CA ALA A 17 10.73 8.22 -13.36
C ALA A 17 11.15 9.12 -12.20
N LEU A 18 11.63 8.55 -11.10
CA LEU A 18 12.12 9.31 -9.95
C LEU A 18 13.40 10.09 -10.29
N ALA A 19 14.33 9.47 -11.02
CA ALA A 19 15.56 10.15 -11.46
C ALA A 19 15.28 11.34 -12.40
N ASP A 20 14.26 11.22 -13.24
CA ASP A 20 13.81 12.24 -14.18
C ASP A 20 12.82 13.27 -13.56
N HIS A 21 12.56 13.16 -12.25
CA HIS A 21 11.55 14.00 -11.55
C HIS A 21 10.14 13.90 -12.16
N ARG A 22 9.80 12.76 -12.78
CA ARG A 22 8.44 12.50 -13.26
C ARG A 22 7.54 12.05 -12.11
N PRO A 23 6.24 12.41 -12.13
CA PRO A 23 5.32 12.03 -11.08
C PRO A 23 5.14 10.51 -10.99
N VAL A 24 5.19 9.98 -9.75
CA VAL A 24 4.97 8.57 -9.42
C VAL A 24 3.86 8.48 -8.38
N VAL A 25 2.92 7.56 -8.56
CA VAL A 25 1.85 7.27 -7.59
C VAL A 25 1.99 5.83 -7.10
N ALA A 26 2.21 5.66 -5.81
CA ALA A 26 2.23 4.35 -5.19
C ALA A 26 0.81 3.80 -5.04
N LEU A 27 0.67 2.48 -5.16
CA LEU A 27 -0.59 1.74 -5.02
C LEU A 27 -0.37 0.54 -4.10
N GLU A 28 -1.37 0.20 -3.28
CA GLU A 28 -1.37 -1.06 -2.52
C GLU A 28 -1.60 -2.28 -3.43
N SER A 29 -1.32 -3.47 -2.94
CA SER A 29 -1.62 -4.72 -3.65
C SER A 29 -2.72 -5.56 -3.00
N THR A 30 -3.08 -5.32 -1.74
CA THR A 30 -4.13 -6.10 -1.06
C THR A 30 -5.45 -6.07 -1.79
N ILE A 31 -5.87 -4.91 -2.32
CA ILE A 31 -7.17 -4.78 -3.02
C ILE A 31 -7.24 -5.61 -4.30
N PHE A 32 -6.11 -5.83 -4.97
CA PHE A 32 -6.03 -6.62 -6.20
C PHE A 32 -5.82 -8.13 -5.94
N SER A 33 -5.57 -8.52 -4.72
CA SER A 33 -5.35 -9.90 -4.31
C SER A 33 -6.65 -10.63 -3.99
N ARG A 34 -6.55 -11.93 -3.64
CA ARG A 34 -7.69 -12.72 -3.14
C ARG A 34 -8.32 -12.17 -1.86
N LEU A 35 -7.62 -11.30 -1.14
CA LEU A 35 -8.12 -10.65 0.09
C LEU A 35 -8.96 -9.40 -0.18
N GLY A 36 -8.90 -8.88 -1.39
CA GLY A 36 -9.61 -7.68 -1.82
C GLY A 36 -10.82 -8.03 -2.69
N LEU A 37 -10.74 -7.73 -3.97
CA LEU A 37 -11.81 -7.99 -4.92
C LEU A 37 -11.75 -9.45 -5.43
N PRO A 38 -12.91 -10.10 -5.64
CA PRO A 38 -12.94 -11.43 -6.25
C PRO A 38 -12.58 -11.37 -7.74
N SER A 39 -11.95 -12.43 -8.27
CA SER A 39 -11.74 -12.59 -9.73
C SER A 39 -13.10 -12.65 -10.46
N PRO A 40 -13.25 -12.06 -11.65
CA PRO A 40 -12.21 -11.34 -12.41
C PRO A 40 -12.09 -9.84 -12.05
N HIS A 41 -12.89 -9.34 -11.11
CA HIS A 41 -12.95 -7.90 -10.78
C HIS A 41 -11.65 -7.35 -10.21
N ASN A 42 -10.84 -8.19 -9.57
CA ASN A 42 -9.51 -7.79 -9.09
C ASN A 42 -8.54 -7.47 -10.25
N GLU A 43 -8.55 -8.25 -11.32
CA GLU A 43 -7.76 -8.02 -12.53
C GLU A 43 -8.23 -6.75 -13.24
N GLU A 44 -9.56 -6.62 -13.46
CA GLU A 44 -10.16 -5.42 -14.06
C GLU A 44 -9.82 -4.15 -13.26
N ALA A 45 -9.86 -4.23 -11.92
CA ALA A 45 -9.53 -3.10 -11.05
C ALA A 45 -8.05 -2.73 -11.14
N LEU A 46 -7.16 -3.72 -11.20
CA LEU A 46 -5.72 -3.52 -11.38
C LEU A 46 -5.46 -2.75 -12.68
N ASP A 47 -5.97 -3.24 -13.81
CA ASP A 47 -5.80 -2.62 -15.12
C ASP A 47 -6.35 -1.19 -15.16
N ARG A 48 -7.54 -0.98 -14.60
CA ARG A 48 -8.17 0.35 -14.54
C ARG A 48 -7.36 1.33 -13.69
N CYS A 49 -6.82 0.89 -12.55
CA CYS A 49 -5.98 1.74 -11.70
C CYS A 49 -4.66 2.10 -12.38
N LEU A 50 -3.98 1.14 -13.00
CA LEU A 50 -2.75 1.40 -13.75
C LEU A 50 -2.99 2.39 -14.90
N ASN A 51 -4.05 2.17 -15.68
CA ASN A 51 -4.41 3.04 -16.81
C ASN A 51 -4.83 4.45 -16.34
N ALA A 52 -5.55 4.56 -15.23
CA ALA A 52 -5.96 5.86 -14.68
C ALA A 52 -4.74 6.69 -14.26
N VAL A 53 -3.78 6.10 -13.55
CA VAL A 53 -2.55 6.77 -13.16
C VAL A 53 -1.74 7.20 -14.39
N ARG A 54 -1.57 6.32 -15.37
CA ARG A 54 -0.84 6.63 -16.62
C ARG A 54 -1.52 7.72 -17.45
N SER A 55 -2.84 7.69 -17.54
CA SER A 55 -3.63 8.72 -18.25
C SER A 55 -3.55 10.08 -17.56
N GLY A 56 -3.31 10.11 -16.25
CA GLY A 56 -3.01 11.30 -15.48
C GLY A 56 -1.57 11.82 -15.64
N GLY A 57 -0.75 11.15 -16.45
CA GLY A 57 0.65 11.55 -16.70
C GLY A 57 1.63 11.08 -15.62
N ALA A 58 1.23 10.18 -14.72
CA ALA A 58 2.08 9.64 -13.67
C ALA A 58 2.46 8.16 -13.92
N VAL A 59 3.51 7.70 -13.26
CA VAL A 59 3.94 6.30 -13.27
C VAL A 59 3.31 5.57 -12.09
N PRO A 60 2.55 4.47 -12.30
CA PRO A 60 2.01 3.67 -11.21
C PRO A 60 3.10 2.79 -10.58
N ALA A 61 3.13 2.73 -9.26
CA ALA A 61 4.10 1.96 -8.50
C ALA A 61 3.39 1.05 -7.48
N ILE A 62 2.95 -0.14 -7.91
CA ILE A 62 2.36 -1.13 -6.99
C ILE A 62 3.44 -1.61 -6.02
N THR A 63 3.08 -1.75 -4.75
CA THR A 63 3.96 -2.22 -3.69
C THR A 63 3.63 -3.66 -3.29
N ALA A 64 4.63 -4.47 -3.02
CA ALA A 64 4.50 -5.84 -2.51
C ALA A 64 5.81 -6.32 -1.88
N VAL A 65 5.79 -7.48 -1.24
CA VAL A 65 6.97 -8.30 -1.00
C VAL A 65 6.93 -9.47 -1.96
N ILE A 66 7.99 -9.67 -2.74
CA ILE A 66 8.11 -10.77 -3.70
C ILE A 66 9.42 -11.50 -3.43
N ASP A 67 9.35 -12.81 -3.13
CA ASP A 67 10.50 -13.67 -2.80
C ASP A 67 11.43 -13.05 -1.73
N GLY A 68 10.80 -12.49 -0.67
CA GLY A 68 11.52 -11.82 0.41
C GLY A 68 12.09 -10.44 0.04
N VAL A 69 11.78 -9.89 -1.10
CA VAL A 69 12.23 -8.57 -1.53
C VAL A 69 11.09 -7.57 -1.47
N ALA A 70 11.24 -6.49 -0.71
CA ALA A 70 10.30 -5.37 -0.72
C ALA A 70 10.39 -4.64 -2.08
N ARG A 71 9.27 -4.60 -2.82
CA ARG A 71 9.18 -4.09 -4.19
C ARG A 71 8.32 -2.83 -4.24
N VAL A 72 8.72 -1.88 -5.08
CA VAL A 72 7.94 -0.70 -5.46
C VAL A 72 7.99 -0.55 -6.98
N GLY A 73 6.83 -0.69 -7.61
CA GLY A 73 6.71 -0.96 -9.04
C GLY A 73 6.88 -2.45 -9.32
N LEU A 74 5.85 -3.06 -9.89
CA LEU A 74 5.81 -4.47 -10.27
C LEU A 74 5.74 -4.61 -11.79
N GLY A 75 6.38 -5.63 -12.32
CA GLY A 75 6.24 -6.06 -13.72
C GLY A 75 5.00 -6.93 -13.95
N PRO A 76 4.63 -7.18 -15.21
CA PRO A 76 3.46 -8.01 -15.55
C PRO A 76 3.44 -9.38 -14.86
N ASP A 77 4.56 -10.11 -14.87
CA ASP A 77 4.66 -11.43 -14.23
C ASP A 77 4.44 -11.36 -12.71
N GLU A 78 4.80 -10.23 -12.07
CA GLU A 78 4.58 -10.00 -10.65
C GLU A 78 3.12 -9.59 -10.37
N HIS A 79 2.41 -8.99 -11.34
CA HIS A 79 0.98 -8.72 -11.24
C HIS A 79 0.19 -10.02 -11.09
N ASP A 80 0.46 -11.04 -11.90
CA ASP A 80 -0.21 -12.34 -11.80
C ASP A 80 0.00 -12.98 -10.42
N ARG A 81 1.18 -12.78 -9.85
CA ARG A 81 1.51 -13.30 -8.52
C ARG A 81 0.69 -12.64 -7.41
N ILE A 82 0.53 -11.32 -7.43
CA ILE A 82 -0.28 -10.61 -6.41
C ILE A 82 -1.77 -10.90 -6.56
N LEU A 83 -2.29 -11.06 -7.77
CA LEU A 83 -3.70 -11.41 -8.03
C LEU A 83 -4.08 -12.74 -7.37
N GLY A 84 -3.18 -13.72 -7.37
CA GLY A 84 -3.35 -15.04 -6.76
C GLY A 84 -3.02 -15.12 -5.28
N ALA A 85 -2.48 -14.07 -4.66
CA ALA A 85 -1.94 -14.11 -3.30
C ALA A 85 -3.01 -13.88 -2.22
N ASP A 86 -2.70 -14.37 -1.00
CA ASP A 86 -3.55 -14.26 0.19
C ASP A 86 -2.76 -13.95 1.48
N ALA A 87 -1.44 -13.73 1.38
CA ALA A 87 -0.61 -13.36 2.51
C ALA A 87 -0.61 -11.83 2.71
N LYS A 88 -1.47 -11.35 3.60
CA LYS A 88 -1.58 -9.93 3.95
C LYS A 88 -0.34 -9.44 4.70
N THR A 89 0.25 -8.34 4.22
CA THR A 89 1.45 -7.73 4.77
C THR A 89 1.17 -6.28 5.19
N SER A 90 1.11 -6.02 6.48
CA SER A 90 1.06 -4.67 7.04
C SER A 90 2.47 -4.14 7.33
N SER A 91 2.60 -2.89 7.75
CA SER A 91 3.90 -2.28 8.04
C SER A 91 4.73 -3.06 9.06
N ARG A 92 4.10 -3.64 10.09
CA ARG A 92 4.77 -4.49 11.09
C ARG A 92 5.29 -5.82 10.50
N ASP A 93 4.64 -6.30 9.43
CA ASP A 93 4.92 -7.61 8.85
C ASP A 93 6.04 -7.55 7.79
N LEU A 94 6.39 -6.35 7.30
CA LEU A 94 7.41 -6.15 6.25
C LEU A 94 8.75 -6.80 6.60
N GLY A 95 9.23 -6.58 7.82
CA GLY A 95 10.48 -7.18 8.28
C GLY A 95 10.43 -8.70 8.33
N VAL A 96 9.31 -9.28 8.74
CA VAL A 96 9.09 -10.72 8.77
C VAL A 96 8.97 -11.29 7.36
N ALA A 97 8.19 -10.66 6.49
CA ALA A 97 7.99 -11.09 5.11
C ALA A 97 9.31 -11.11 4.31
N VAL A 98 10.15 -10.10 4.51
CA VAL A 98 11.48 -10.03 3.90
C VAL A 98 12.42 -11.06 4.53
N GLY A 99 12.53 -11.11 5.86
CA GLY A 99 13.47 -11.99 6.56
C GLY A 99 13.14 -13.47 6.43
N ALA A 100 11.86 -13.82 6.31
CA ALA A 100 11.41 -15.20 6.09
C ALA A 100 11.23 -15.55 4.60
N ALA A 101 11.64 -14.66 3.70
CA ALA A 101 11.59 -14.84 2.25
C ALA A 101 10.19 -15.26 1.75
N TRP A 102 9.13 -14.56 2.18
CA TRP A 102 7.77 -14.89 1.73
C TRP A 102 7.67 -14.85 0.21
N PRO A 103 7.06 -15.86 -0.43
CA PRO A 103 6.90 -15.89 -1.88
C PRO A 103 6.16 -14.66 -2.41
N VAL A 104 5.03 -14.32 -1.77
CA VAL A 104 4.27 -13.08 -2.05
C VAL A 104 3.66 -12.56 -0.76
N GLY A 105 3.90 -11.29 -0.46
CA GLY A 105 3.22 -10.55 0.60
C GLY A 105 2.51 -9.34 -0.01
N VAL A 106 1.16 -9.34 -0.02
CA VAL A 106 0.37 -8.23 -0.55
C VAL A 106 0.22 -7.14 0.51
N THR A 107 0.62 -5.93 0.14
CA THR A 107 0.75 -4.79 1.06
C THR A 107 -0.59 -4.11 1.34
N THR A 108 -0.82 -3.77 2.61
CA THR A 108 -1.91 -2.87 3.04
C THR A 108 -1.51 -1.41 2.82
N VAL A 109 -2.44 -0.48 3.07
CA VAL A 109 -2.16 0.96 3.07
C VAL A 109 -0.95 1.30 3.93
N ALA A 110 -0.89 0.80 5.18
CA ALA A 110 0.24 1.06 6.09
C ALA A 110 1.59 0.58 5.53
N ALA A 111 1.64 -0.61 4.96
CA ALA A 111 2.86 -1.13 4.35
C ALA A 111 3.25 -0.35 3.10
N SER A 112 2.26 0.00 2.26
CA SER A 112 2.48 0.75 1.02
C SER A 112 2.98 2.17 1.29
N LEU A 113 2.42 2.87 2.27
CA LEU A 113 2.90 4.18 2.71
C LEU A 113 4.37 4.10 3.16
N ARG A 114 4.72 3.08 3.95
CA ARG A 114 6.09 2.86 4.38
C ARG A 114 7.04 2.61 3.21
N LEU A 115 6.66 1.77 2.25
CA LEU A 115 7.48 1.47 1.07
C LEU A 115 7.59 2.68 0.14
N ALA A 116 6.50 3.43 -0.07
CA ALA A 116 6.50 4.68 -0.83
C ALA A 116 7.47 5.71 -0.22
N SER A 117 7.38 5.92 1.09
CA SER A 117 8.27 6.81 1.85
C SER A 117 9.75 6.41 1.68
N LEU A 118 10.07 5.12 1.82
CA LEU A 118 11.44 4.61 1.63
C LEU A 118 11.94 4.76 0.19
N ALA A 119 11.03 4.74 -0.79
CA ALA A 119 11.34 4.94 -2.21
C ALA A 119 11.42 6.43 -2.60
N GLY A 120 11.08 7.36 -1.70
CA GLY A 120 11.01 8.80 -2.02
C GLY A 120 9.77 9.20 -2.82
N ILE A 121 8.73 8.36 -2.83
CA ILE A 121 7.44 8.66 -3.47
C ILE A 121 6.56 9.39 -2.48
N THR A 122 5.99 10.52 -2.88
CA THR A 122 5.23 11.43 -2.01
C THR A 122 3.71 11.31 -2.17
N VAL A 123 3.22 10.52 -3.13
CA VAL A 123 1.78 10.33 -3.38
C VAL A 123 1.46 8.84 -3.42
N PHE A 124 0.43 8.46 -2.68
CA PHE A 124 -0.14 7.11 -2.64
C PHE A 124 -1.65 7.20 -2.89
N ALA A 125 -2.20 6.27 -3.64
CA ALA A 125 -3.64 6.19 -3.89
C ALA A 125 -4.20 4.81 -3.51
N THR A 126 -5.40 4.80 -2.92
CA THR A 126 -6.11 3.57 -2.51
C THR A 126 -7.63 3.75 -2.63
N GLY A 127 -8.36 2.65 -2.71
CA GLY A 127 -9.82 2.65 -2.69
C GLY A 127 -10.41 3.03 -1.33
N GLY A 128 -9.70 2.74 -0.23
CA GLY A 128 -10.15 3.08 1.12
C GLY A 128 -9.18 2.67 2.20
N ILE A 129 -9.04 3.53 3.21
CA ILE A 129 -8.18 3.28 4.37
C ILE A 129 -8.89 2.43 5.42
N GLY A 130 -8.09 1.73 6.24
CA GLY A 130 -8.56 1.18 7.51
C GLY A 130 -8.78 2.28 8.55
N GLY A 131 -9.36 1.91 9.67
CA GLY A 131 -9.71 2.88 10.71
C GLY A 131 -10.01 2.23 12.04
N VAL A 132 -10.82 2.87 12.84
CA VAL A 132 -11.34 2.34 14.11
C VAL A 132 -12.46 1.35 13.80
N HIS A 133 -12.34 0.10 14.27
CA HIS A 133 -13.38 -0.90 14.09
C HIS A 133 -14.53 -0.68 15.08
N ARG A 134 -15.75 -1.05 14.69
CA ARG A 134 -16.89 -1.02 15.59
C ARG A 134 -16.61 -1.88 16.81
N GLY A 135 -16.82 -1.34 18.00
CA GLY A 135 -16.48 -2.03 19.25
C GLY A 135 -15.02 -1.88 19.68
N ALA A 136 -14.24 -1.05 19.03
CA ALA A 136 -12.82 -0.81 19.36
C ALA A 136 -12.61 -0.32 20.81
N ALA A 137 -13.61 0.31 21.43
CA ALA A 137 -13.55 0.69 22.85
C ALA A 137 -13.34 -0.51 23.78
N ASN A 138 -13.77 -1.72 23.38
CA ASN A 138 -13.59 -2.95 24.14
C ASN A 138 -12.43 -3.81 23.62
N SER A 139 -12.24 -3.86 22.29
CA SER A 139 -11.26 -4.73 21.64
C SER A 139 -9.91 -4.07 21.39
N GLY A 140 -9.86 -2.74 21.35
CA GLY A 140 -8.68 -2.00 20.91
C GLY A 140 -8.39 -2.14 19.40
N ASP A 141 -9.32 -2.69 18.60
CA ASP A 141 -9.12 -2.96 17.18
C ASP A 141 -9.12 -1.68 16.33
N VAL A 142 -7.92 -1.19 16.08
CA VAL A 142 -7.64 0.01 15.30
C VAL A 142 -6.61 -0.33 14.22
N SER A 143 -6.89 0.06 12.97
CA SER A 143 -5.99 -0.21 11.85
C SER A 143 -4.64 0.48 12.00
N ALA A 144 -3.57 -0.23 11.65
CA ALA A 144 -2.23 0.34 11.54
C ALA A 144 -2.13 1.45 10.48
N ASP A 145 -3.09 1.52 9.55
CA ASP A 145 -3.13 2.55 8.51
C ASP A 145 -3.14 3.96 9.11
N LEU A 146 -3.86 4.16 10.23
CA LEU A 146 -3.95 5.48 10.87
C LEU A 146 -2.59 5.94 11.41
N GLY A 147 -1.81 5.04 12.01
CA GLY A 147 -0.47 5.34 12.47
C GLY A 147 0.49 5.64 11.30
N ALA A 148 0.39 4.90 10.22
CA ALA A 148 1.21 5.13 9.02
C ALA A 148 0.88 6.46 8.34
N LEU A 149 -0.40 6.83 8.26
CA LEU A 149 -0.85 8.13 7.75
C LEU A 149 -0.25 9.30 8.56
N ALA A 150 -0.11 9.13 9.86
CA ALA A 150 0.44 10.16 10.75
C ALA A 150 1.97 10.28 10.70
N THR A 151 2.69 9.22 10.28
CA THR A 151 4.15 9.16 10.39
C THR A 151 4.90 9.18 9.08
N GLU A 152 4.28 8.68 8.00
CA GLU A 152 4.95 8.65 6.70
C GLU A 152 4.67 9.95 5.90
N PRO A 153 5.70 10.62 5.35
CA PRO A 153 5.56 11.88 4.63
C PRO A 153 5.02 11.64 3.21
N VAL A 154 3.83 11.04 3.11
CA VAL A 154 3.19 10.63 1.85
C VAL A 154 1.73 11.08 1.86
N VAL A 155 1.32 11.84 0.86
CA VAL A 155 -0.08 12.23 0.67
C VAL A 155 -0.88 11.00 0.25
N CYS A 156 -1.89 10.65 1.04
CA CYS A 156 -2.80 9.54 0.74
C CYS A 156 -4.10 10.04 0.11
N VAL A 157 -4.32 9.68 -1.14
CA VAL A 157 -5.59 9.92 -1.85
C VAL A 157 -6.47 8.68 -1.71
N SER A 158 -7.64 8.82 -1.11
CA SER A 158 -8.57 7.70 -0.91
C SER A 158 -10.03 8.15 -1.02
N ALA A 159 -10.95 7.18 -1.20
CA ALA A 159 -12.38 7.45 -1.09
C ALA A 159 -12.85 7.64 0.38
N GLY A 160 -11.94 7.55 1.34
CA GLY A 160 -12.19 7.66 2.77
C GLY A 160 -12.00 6.34 3.52
N ALA A 161 -12.45 6.29 4.78
CA ALA A 161 -12.43 5.06 5.57
C ALA A 161 -13.49 4.06 5.07
N LYS A 162 -13.18 2.76 5.16
CA LYS A 162 -14.11 1.69 4.73
C LYS A 162 -15.42 1.76 5.48
N ALA A 163 -16.56 1.63 4.78
CA ALA A 163 -17.91 1.90 5.30
C ALA A 163 -18.35 1.02 6.49
N PHE A 164 -17.73 -0.15 6.70
CA PHE A 164 -18.03 -1.04 7.82
C PHE A 164 -17.37 -0.60 9.14
N LEU A 165 -16.45 0.38 9.10
CA LEU A 165 -15.75 0.92 10.26
C LEU A 165 -16.64 1.87 11.09
N ASP A 166 -16.15 2.24 12.27
CA ASP A 166 -16.63 3.39 13.02
C ASP A 166 -16.05 4.67 12.39
N LEU A 167 -16.84 5.29 11.51
CA LEU A 167 -16.36 6.45 10.75
C LEU A 167 -16.11 7.66 11.65
N GLY A 168 -16.96 7.90 12.65
CA GLY A 168 -16.79 8.96 13.63
C GLY A 168 -15.51 8.76 14.44
N GLY A 169 -15.34 7.57 15.03
CA GLY A 169 -14.14 7.21 15.77
C GLY A 169 -12.87 7.24 14.92
N THR A 170 -12.98 6.91 13.63
CA THR A 170 -11.83 6.98 12.69
C THR A 170 -11.41 8.43 12.45
N LEU A 171 -12.36 9.34 12.23
CA LEU A 171 -12.09 10.76 12.03
C LEU A 171 -11.44 11.37 13.28
N GLU A 172 -12.02 11.14 14.45
CA GLU A 172 -11.47 11.60 15.74
C GLU A 172 -10.05 11.07 15.98
N ARG A 173 -9.79 9.83 15.56
CA ARG A 173 -8.45 9.24 15.70
C ARG A 173 -7.44 9.88 14.75
N LEU A 174 -7.81 10.17 13.51
CA LEU A 174 -6.97 10.89 12.54
C LEU A 174 -6.65 12.30 13.07
N ASP A 175 -7.65 13.04 13.51
CA ASP A 175 -7.47 14.38 14.11
C ASP A 175 -6.51 14.34 15.31
N THR A 176 -6.70 13.37 16.23
CA THR A 176 -5.82 13.15 17.38
C THR A 176 -4.36 12.90 16.96
N LEU A 177 -4.15 12.22 15.84
CA LEU A 177 -2.83 11.90 15.31
C LEU A 177 -2.22 13.03 14.47
N GLY A 178 -2.98 14.09 14.19
CA GLY A 178 -2.53 15.25 13.42
C GLY A 178 -2.51 15.00 11.90
N VAL A 179 -3.38 14.12 11.40
CA VAL A 179 -3.53 13.81 9.97
C VAL A 179 -4.56 14.75 9.33
#